data_b1eaba5dbb42c88669cc3fdeec1ccd55
#
_entry.id   b1eaba5dbb42c88669cc3fdeec1ccd55
#
_cell.length_a   1.000
_cell.length_b   1.000
_cell.length_c   1.000
_cell.angle_alpha   90.00
_cell.angle_beta   90.00
_cell.angle_gamma   90.00
#
_symmetry.space_group_name_H-M   'P 1'
#
loop_
_entity.id
_entity.type
_entity.pdbx_description
1 polymer ?
#
loop_
_entity_poly.entity_id
_entity_poly.type
_entity_poly.pdbx_seq_one_letter_code
_entity_poly.pdbx_strand_id
1 'polypeptide(L)'
;SWRAMEELYENGKIRAIGVCNFLPDRLIDLCRNASIPPMVNQVEMHPLCQQKEALDVMRECGVQPQAWAPFAEGMRGIFKNKLLCAIGQKYGKTAAQVMLRWNVQRGVAVIPTGNASKKTPVSGISFLMNRIWKPLRTWTKDTA
;
A
#
# COMPACT_ATOMS: atom_id res chain seq x y z
N SER A 1 -23.05 -2.71 9.06
CA SER A 1 -23.30 -2.92 7.63
C SER A 1 -22.74 -1.75 6.80
N TRP A 2 -22.56 -1.91 5.50
CA TRP A 2 -22.05 -0.85 4.61
C TRP A 2 -22.92 0.40 4.66
N ARG A 3 -24.24 0.25 4.62
CA ARG A 3 -25.21 1.37 4.71
C ARG A 3 -24.99 2.29 5.92
N ALA A 4 -24.68 1.72 7.08
CA ALA A 4 -24.40 2.54 8.26
C ALA A 4 -23.13 3.39 8.11
N MET A 5 -22.14 2.91 7.35
CA MET A 5 -20.94 3.69 7.03
C MET A 5 -21.25 4.79 6.01
N GLU A 6 -22.10 4.51 5.02
CA GLU A 6 -22.58 5.51 4.07
C GLU A 6 -23.30 6.66 4.79
N GLU A 7 -24.22 6.35 5.71
CA GLU A 7 -24.92 7.35 6.54
C GLU A 7 -23.94 8.22 7.36
N LEU A 8 -22.92 7.61 7.95
CA LEU A 8 -21.92 8.35 8.72
C LEU A 8 -21.06 9.27 7.83
N TYR A 9 -20.77 8.82 6.61
CA TYR A 9 -20.03 9.62 5.63
C TYR A 9 -20.90 10.80 5.12
N GLU A 10 -22.15 10.55 4.74
CA GLU A 10 -23.09 11.58 4.28
C GLU A 10 -23.36 12.65 5.35
N ASN A 11 -23.43 12.24 6.62
CA ASN A 11 -23.55 13.14 7.77
C ASN A 11 -22.25 13.86 8.15
N GLY A 12 -21.16 13.68 7.39
CA GLY A 12 -19.88 14.32 7.63
C GLY A 12 -19.15 13.87 8.91
N LYS A 13 -19.60 12.78 9.55
CA LYS A 13 -18.99 12.24 10.77
C LYS A 13 -17.69 11.50 10.51
N ILE A 14 -17.52 10.95 9.31
CA ILE A 14 -16.30 10.29 8.84
C ILE A 14 -15.95 10.81 7.45
N ARG A 15 -14.66 10.88 7.13
CA ARG A 15 -14.15 11.49 5.90
C ARG A 15 -13.96 10.50 4.77
N ALA A 16 -13.88 9.23 5.05
CA ALA A 16 -13.71 8.17 4.07
C ALA A 16 -14.20 6.84 4.63
N ILE A 17 -14.69 5.97 3.75
CA ILE A 17 -15.09 4.61 4.06
C ILE A 17 -14.34 3.62 3.19
N GLY A 18 -14.07 2.45 3.71
CA GLY A 18 -13.31 1.44 2.98
C GLY A 18 -13.52 0.04 3.54
N VAL A 19 -12.89 -0.89 2.87
CA VAL A 19 -12.97 -2.32 3.18
C VAL A 19 -11.58 -2.90 3.42
N CYS A 20 -11.53 -4.11 3.95
CA CYS A 20 -10.30 -4.85 4.19
C CYS A 20 -10.45 -6.28 3.66
N ASN A 21 -9.42 -6.75 2.95
CA ASN A 21 -9.35 -8.09 2.38
C ASN A 21 -10.53 -8.44 1.45
N PHE A 22 -11.09 -7.47 0.75
CA PHE A 22 -12.07 -7.77 -0.29
C PHE A 22 -11.37 -8.34 -1.51
N LEU A 23 -11.82 -9.52 -1.92
CA LEU A 23 -11.41 -10.15 -3.17
C LEU A 23 -12.00 -9.40 -4.37
N PRO A 24 -11.42 -9.54 -5.58
CA PRO A 24 -11.85 -8.82 -6.78
C PRO A 24 -13.34 -8.87 -7.05
N ASP A 25 -13.95 -10.06 -7.01
CA ASP A 25 -15.39 -10.29 -7.24
C ASP A 25 -16.26 -9.52 -6.24
N ARG A 26 -15.94 -9.59 -4.96
CA ARG A 26 -16.67 -8.89 -3.90
C ARG A 26 -16.48 -7.37 -3.97
N LEU A 27 -15.29 -6.92 -4.36
CA LEU A 27 -15.03 -5.50 -4.54
C LEU A 27 -15.85 -4.92 -5.69
N ILE A 28 -15.88 -5.61 -6.84
CA ILE A 28 -16.67 -5.23 -8.00
C ILE A 28 -18.16 -5.17 -7.64
N ASP A 29 -18.66 -6.21 -6.95
CA ASP A 29 -20.05 -6.26 -6.50
C ASP A 29 -20.41 -5.07 -5.62
N LEU A 30 -19.58 -4.78 -4.62
CA LEU A 30 -19.79 -3.64 -3.73
C LEU A 30 -19.73 -2.30 -4.49
N CYS A 31 -18.75 -2.12 -5.39
CA CYS A 31 -18.62 -0.89 -6.18
C CYS A 31 -19.83 -0.64 -7.11
N ARG A 32 -20.50 -1.71 -7.57
CA ARG A 32 -21.67 -1.60 -8.45
C ARG A 32 -22.98 -1.35 -7.70
N ASN A 33 -23.10 -1.88 -6.49
CA ASN A 33 -24.37 -1.91 -5.75
C ASN A 33 -24.43 -0.93 -4.56
N ALA A 34 -23.30 -0.35 -4.14
CA ALA A 34 -23.26 0.65 -3.09
C ALA A 34 -23.63 2.04 -3.62
N SER A 35 -24.33 2.84 -2.81
CA SER A 35 -24.59 4.27 -3.13
C SER A 35 -23.28 5.07 -3.08
N ILE A 36 -22.41 4.73 -2.12
CA ILE A 36 -21.07 5.28 -2.00
C ILE A 36 -20.07 4.11 -2.08
N PRO A 37 -19.33 3.97 -3.18
CA PRO A 37 -18.37 2.89 -3.32
C PRO A 37 -17.22 3.03 -2.29
N PRO A 38 -16.52 1.92 -1.94
CA PRO A 38 -15.41 1.98 -1.04
C PRO A 38 -14.28 2.84 -1.62
N MET A 39 -13.69 3.69 -0.79
CA MET A 39 -12.59 4.58 -1.19
C MET A 39 -11.24 3.89 -1.03
N VAL A 40 -11.14 2.89 -0.14
CA VAL A 40 -9.92 2.13 0.17
C VAL A 40 -10.25 0.65 0.28
N ASN A 41 -9.37 -0.20 -0.25
CA ASN A 41 -9.32 -1.61 0.10
C ASN A 41 -7.93 -1.94 0.66
N GLN A 42 -7.88 -2.34 1.93
CA GLN A 42 -6.64 -2.72 2.60
C GLN A 42 -6.42 -4.22 2.49
N VAL A 43 -5.35 -4.61 1.83
CA VAL A 43 -4.99 -6.02 1.57
C VAL A 43 -3.55 -6.31 1.96
N GLU A 44 -3.23 -7.59 2.21
CA GLU A 44 -1.83 -8.01 2.33
C GLU A 44 -1.10 -7.71 1.02
N MET A 45 -0.02 -6.91 1.09
CA MET A 45 0.76 -6.63 -0.11
C MET A 45 2.23 -6.37 0.19
N HIS A 46 3.09 -7.21 -0.38
CA HIS A 46 4.56 -7.15 -0.30
C HIS A 46 5.16 -7.92 -1.50
N PRO A 47 6.47 -7.89 -1.75
CA PRO A 47 7.06 -8.52 -2.93
C PRO A 47 6.78 -10.02 -3.09
N LEU A 48 6.49 -10.75 -1.99
CA LEU A 48 6.13 -12.16 -2.01
C LEU A 48 4.61 -12.40 -2.17
N CYS A 49 3.78 -11.35 -2.00
CA CYS A 49 2.32 -11.37 -2.18
C CYS A 49 1.91 -10.11 -2.98
N GLN A 50 1.98 -10.20 -4.29
CA GLN A 50 1.93 -9.01 -5.16
C GLN A 50 0.53 -8.49 -5.46
N GLN A 51 -0.51 -9.31 -5.28
CA GLN A 51 -1.92 -8.93 -5.49
C GLN A 51 -2.18 -8.25 -6.87
N LYS A 52 -1.61 -8.81 -7.94
CA LYS A 52 -1.67 -8.15 -9.28
C LYS A 52 -3.09 -7.92 -9.75
N GLU A 53 -3.90 -8.99 -9.79
CA GLU A 53 -5.30 -8.93 -10.23
C GLU A 53 -6.14 -8.01 -9.33
N ALA A 54 -6.01 -8.16 -8.00
CA ALA A 54 -6.73 -7.30 -7.06
C ALA A 54 -6.34 -5.81 -7.22
N LEU A 55 -5.06 -5.54 -7.51
CA LEU A 55 -4.58 -4.18 -7.74
C LEU A 55 -5.18 -3.56 -9.00
N ASP A 56 -5.28 -4.34 -10.08
CA ASP A 56 -5.86 -3.88 -11.35
C ASP A 56 -7.36 -3.59 -11.17
N VAL A 57 -8.10 -4.49 -10.52
CA VAL A 57 -9.51 -4.28 -10.18
C VAL A 57 -9.71 -3.05 -9.27
N MET A 58 -8.88 -2.87 -8.24
CA MET A 58 -8.95 -1.66 -7.40
C MET A 58 -8.77 -0.38 -8.21
N ARG A 59 -7.84 -0.38 -9.16
CA ARG A 59 -7.61 0.78 -10.06
C ARG A 59 -8.80 1.05 -10.97
N GLU A 60 -9.37 0.01 -11.56
CA GLU A 60 -10.55 0.11 -12.43
C GLU A 60 -11.77 0.63 -11.67
N CYS A 61 -11.95 0.22 -10.42
CA CYS A 61 -13.02 0.69 -9.54
C CYS A 61 -12.74 2.08 -8.91
N GLY A 62 -11.58 2.68 -9.12
CA GLY A 62 -11.19 3.94 -8.46
C GLY A 62 -10.95 3.81 -6.96
N VAL A 63 -10.68 2.59 -6.47
CA VAL A 63 -10.45 2.27 -5.05
C VAL A 63 -8.96 2.34 -4.74
N GLN A 64 -8.59 3.12 -3.72
CA GLN A 64 -7.19 3.25 -3.31
C GLN A 64 -6.68 1.95 -2.66
N PRO A 65 -5.67 1.28 -3.23
CA PRO A 65 -5.05 0.14 -2.57
C PRO A 65 -4.20 0.58 -1.38
N GLN A 66 -4.31 -0.16 -0.28
CA GLN A 66 -3.51 0.02 0.92
C GLN A 66 -2.93 -1.32 1.35
N ALA A 67 -1.62 -1.35 1.63
CA ALA A 67 -0.93 -2.57 2.03
C ALA A 67 -0.84 -2.70 3.54
N TRP A 68 -1.41 -3.78 4.11
CA TRP A 68 -0.99 -4.25 5.40
C TRP A 68 0.15 -5.26 5.24
N ALA A 69 0.92 -5.51 6.31
CA ALA A 69 2.15 -6.33 6.31
C ALA A 69 3.11 -6.03 5.13
N PRO A 70 3.47 -4.75 4.86
CA PRO A 70 4.34 -4.41 3.71
C PRO A 70 5.73 -5.05 3.79
N PHE A 71 6.09 -5.63 4.93
CA PHE A 71 7.33 -6.36 5.19
C PHE A 71 7.11 -7.87 5.39
N ALA A 72 5.96 -8.44 4.97
CA ALA A 72 5.60 -9.84 5.20
C ALA A 72 5.77 -10.26 6.67
N GLU A 73 5.45 -9.37 7.61
CA GLU A 73 5.63 -9.54 9.07
C GLU A 73 7.05 -9.95 9.49
N GLY A 74 8.05 -9.72 8.63
CA GLY A 74 9.44 -10.15 8.86
C GLY A 74 9.69 -11.64 8.61
N MET A 75 8.68 -12.36 8.12
CA MET A 75 8.77 -13.81 7.88
C MET A 75 9.72 -14.16 6.73
N ARG A 76 10.10 -15.43 6.67
CA ARG A 76 10.94 -16.03 5.60
C ARG A 76 12.26 -15.27 5.35
N GLY A 77 12.78 -14.59 6.37
CA GLY A 77 14.03 -13.85 6.26
C GLY A 77 14.00 -12.74 5.22
N ILE A 78 12.84 -12.13 4.98
CA ILE A 78 12.62 -11.15 3.89
C ILE A 78 13.63 -10.00 3.92
N PHE A 79 14.04 -9.55 5.12
CA PHE A 79 15.05 -8.49 5.27
C PHE A 79 16.47 -8.91 4.86
N LYS A 80 16.70 -10.23 4.73
CA LYS A 80 17.97 -10.82 4.26
C LYS A 80 17.83 -11.39 2.85
N ASN A 81 16.72 -11.14 2.17
CA ASN A 81 16.51 -11.58 0.80
C ASN A 81 17.59 -10.98 -0.12
N LYS A 82 18.31 -11.85 -0.83
CA LYS A 82 19.47 -11.47 -1.64
C LYS A 82 19.15 -10.41 -2.69
N LEU A 83 17.99 -10.52 -3.36
CA LEU A 83 17.56 -9.57 -4.38
C LEU A 83 17.25 -8.20 -3.77
N LEU A 84 16.46 -8.16 -2.68
CA LEU A 84 16.11 -6.91 -2.02
C LEU A 84 17.34 -6.21 -1.42
N CYS A 85 18.27 -6.99 -0.86
CA CYS A 85 19.54 -6.45 -0.35
C CYS A 85 20.42 -5.92 -1.49
N ALA A 86 20.54 -6.63 -2.62
CA ALA A 86 21.33 -6.18 -3.77
C ALA A 86 20.76 -4.88 -4.37
N ILE A 87 19.44 -4.78 -4.51
CA ILE A 87 18.78 -3.53 -4.93
C ILE A 87 19.06 -2.43 -3.91
N GLY A 88 18.92 -2.72 -2.62
CA GLY A 88 19.19 -1.76 -1.55
C GLY A 88 20.63 -1.25 -1.59
N GLN A 89 21.62 -2.13 -1.73
CA GLN A 89 23.04 -1.77 -1.82
C GLN A 89 23.32 -0.82 -2.99
N LYS A 90 22.73 -1.09 -4.16
CA LYS A 90 22.87 -0.23 -5.36
C LYS A 90 22.46 1.22 -5.10
N TYR A 91 21.51 1.46 -4.20
CA TYR A 91 20.96 2.79 -3.92
C TYR A 91 21.24 3.28 -2.50
N GLY A 92 22.10 2.62 -1.73
CA GLY A 92 22.37 2.96 -0.33
C GLY A 92 21.15 2.85 0.57
N LYS A 93 20.26 1.86 0.33
CA LYS A 93 18.99 1.66 1.02
C LYS A 93 18.92 0.27 1.66
N THR A 94 18.11 0.14 2.70
CA THR A 94 17.82 -1.15 3.33
C THR A 94 16.78 -1.93 2.52
N ALA A 95 16.71 -3.25 2.69
CA ALA A 95 15.67 -4.09 2.10
C ALA A 95 14.24 -3.59 2.48
N ALA A 96 14.05 -3.10 3.71
CA ALA A 96 12.78 -2.52 4.14
C ALA A 96 12.40 -1.27 3.31
N GLN A 97 13.35 -0.38 3.06
CA GLN A 97 13.12 0.81 2.24
C GLN A 97 12.82 0.44 0.77
N VAL A 98 13.45 -0.60 0.25
CA VAL A 98 13.14 -1.15 -1.08
C VAL A 98 11.71 -1.66 -1.16
N MET A 99 11.25 -2.43 -0.17
CA MET A 99 9.87 -2.95 -0.12
C MET A 99 8.83 -1.83 -0.01
N LEU A 100 9.07 -0.81 0.82
CA LEU A 100 8.17 0.36 0.89
C LEU A 100 8.12 1.09 -0.44
N ARG A 101 9.26 1.30 -1.07
CA ARG A 101 9.34 1.96 -2.38
C ARG A 101 8.61 1.16 -3.45
N TRP A 102 8.74 -0.15 -3.46
CA TRP A 102 8.06 -1.03 -4.38
C TRP A 102 6.53 -0.89 -4.31
N ASN A 103 5.95 -0.79 -3.10
CA ASN A 103 4.53 -0.51 -2.92
C ASN A 103 4.14 0.88 -3.43
N VAL A 104 4.87 1.91 -3.01
CA VAL A 104 4.58 3.31 -3.36
C VAL A 104 4.63 3.54 -4.87
N GLN A 105 5.61 2.95 -5.58
CA GLN A 105 5.71 3.04 -7.04
C GLN A 105 4.52 2.42 -7.77
N ARG A 106 3.86 1.45 -7.14
CA ARG A 106 2.65 0.82 -7.65
C ARG A 106 1.36 1.57 -7.29
N GLY A 107 1.46 2.76 -6.67
CA GLY A 107 0.32 3.55 -6.22
C GLY A 107 -0.36 2.99 -4.97
N VAL A 108 0.36 2.16 -4.19
CA VAL A 108 -0.16 1.50 -2.99
C VAL A 108 0.25 2.29 -1.76
N ALA A 109 -0.72 2.70 -0.94
CA ALA A 109 -0.46 3.26 0.38
C ALA A 109 0.05 2.16 1.32
N VAL A 110 1.00 2.49 2.21
CA VAL A 110 1.60 1.50 3.12
C VAL A 110 1.37 1.87 4.58
N ILE A 111 1.06 0.87 5.39
CA ILE A 111 0.93 0.99 6.84
C ILE A 111 1.96 0.03 7.47
N PRO A 112 3.21 0.48 7.67
CA PRO A 112 4.20 -0.34 8.33
C PRO A 112 3.86 -0.49 9.81
N THR A 113 3.73 -1.72 10.29
CA THR A 113 3.52 -2.06 11.71
C THR A 113 4.74 -2.75 12.31
N GLY A 114 4.87 -2.72 13.63
CA GLY A 114 5.93 -3.41 14.37
C GLY A 114 7.15 -2.54 14.69
N ASN A 115 8.27 -3.17 15.09
CA ASN A 115 9.49 -2.48 15.50
C ASN A 115 10.15 -1.64 14.38
N ALA A 116 9.77 -1.83 13.13
CA ALA A 116 10.15 -0.98 12.02
C ALA A 116 9.56 0.44 12.18
N SER A 117 8.39 0.58 12.79
CA SER A 117 7.78 1.89 13.11
C SER A 117 8.52 2.64 14.21
N LYS A 118 9.24 1.95 15.10
CA LYS A 118 10.09 2.61 16.14
C LYS A 118 11.36 3.21 15.57
N LYS A 119 11.89 2.66 14.46
CA LYS A 119 13.05 3.20 13.74
C LYS A 119 12.66 4.12 12.57
N THR A 120 11.39 4.11 12.19
CA THR A 120 10.84 5.00 11.16
C THR A 120 9.46 5.45 11.63
N PRO A 121 9.35 6.56 12.41
CA PRO A 121 8.07 7.07 12.89
C PRO A 121 7.12 7.32 11.70
N VAL A 122 5.81 7.15 11.90
CA VAL A 122 4.78 7.38 10.86
C VAL A 122 4.84 8.85 10.35
N SER A 123 5.22 9.81 11.21
CA SER A 123 5.61 11.16 10.81
C SER A 123 6.86 11.18 9.92
N GLY A 124 7.73 10.18 10.03
CA GLY A 124 8.89 9.97 9.17
C GLY A 124 8.55 9.31 7.84
N ILE A 125 7.38 8.67 7.68
CA ILE A 125 6.96 8.12 6.38
C ILE A 125 6.60 9.27 5.42
N SER A 126 5.91 10.30 5.88
CA SER A 126 5.72 11.54 5.10
C SER A 126 7.06 12.24 4.83
N PHE A 127 7.98 12.23 5.81
CA PHE A 127 9.31 12.81 5.68
C PHE A 127 10.24 11.92 4.83
N LEU A 128 10.18 10.59 4.96
CA LEU A 128 10.83 9.63 4.08
C LEU A 128 10.23 9.66 2.67
N MET A 129 8.91 9.80 2.53
CA MET A 129 8.27 10.02 1.24
C MET A 129 8.82 11.30 0.57
N ASN A 130 8.97 12.40 1.30
CA ASN A 130 9.55 13.63 0.76
C ASN A 130 11.07 13.55 0.50
N ARG A 131 11.84 12.83 1.34
CA ARG A 131 13.30 12.63 1.11
C ARG A 131 13.61 11.55 0.07
N ILE A 132 12.79 10.51 -0.03
CA ILE A 132 12.94 9.44 -1.03
C ILE A 132 12.33 9.87 -2.36
N TRP A 133 11.32 10.76 -2.35
CA TRP A 133 10.67 11.28 -3.56
C TRP A 133 11.54 12.20 -4.41
N LYS A 134 12.36 13.06 -3.78
CA LYS A 134 13.24 13.98 -4.54
C LYS A 134 14.31 13.28 -5.39
N PRO A 135 15.05 12.27 -4.90
CA PRO A 135 16.06 11.58 -5.75
C PRO A 135 15.47 10.56 -6.70
N LEU A 136 14.21 10.15 -6.55
CA LEU A 136 13.60 9.05 -7.29
C LEU A 136 12.73 9.50 -8.48
N ARG A 137 12.53 10.81 -8.67
CA ARG A 137 12.01 11.37 -9.93
C ARG A 137 12.96 11.09 -11.13
N THR A 138 14.23 10.90 -10.86
CA THR A 138 15.23 10.54 -11.86
C THR A 138 15.25 9.04 -12.18
N TRP A 139 14.70 8.20 -11.32
CA TRP A 139 14.76 6.75 -11.45
C TRP A 139 13.70 6.14 -12.41
N THR A 140 12.61 6.86 -12.65
CA THR A 140 11.54 6.44 -13.56
C THR A 140 11.87 6.68 -15.04
N LYS A 141 13.00 7.33 -15.38
CA LYS A 141 13.40 7.62 -16.76
C LYS A 141 14.37 6.61 -17.37
N ASP A 142 15.05 5.77 -16.56
CA ASP A 142 16.12 4.90 -17.07
C ASP A 142 15.78 3.40 -17.06
N THR A 143 14.52 3.01 -16.87
CA THR A 143 14.06 1.60 -16.91
C THR A 143 12.75 1.45 -17.66
N ALA A 144 12.65 2.10 -18.81
CA ALA A 144 11.65 1.79 -19.83
C ALA A 144 12.34 1.05 -20.99
#